data_5e8b01fffb905cb0033f207c93a6d1ce
#
_entry.id   5e8b01fffb905cb0033f207c93a6d1ce
#
_cell.length_a   1.000
_cell.length_b   1.000
_cell.length_c   1.000
_cell.angle_alpha   90.00
_cell.angle_beta   90.00
_cell.angle_gamma   90.00
#
_symmetry.space_group_name_H-M   'P 1'
#
loop_
_entity.id
_entity.type
_entity.pdbx_description
1 polymer ?
#
loop_
_entity_poly.entity_id
_entity_poly.type
_entity_poly.pdbx_seq_one_letter_code
_entity_poly.pdbx_strand_id
1 'polypeptide(L)'
;MQKSWDFWIDRGGTFTDVIGRAPDGSLHPRKLLSENPEAYSDAAVQGIRDLLGLKAGESIPAGHIGDVKMGTTVATNALLERKGDRVLLLVTRGFRDALRIAYQARPDIFAKQIILPEQLYERVIEVPERVRVDGTLETVLDLGAVRGEIAAAKADGIEAVAIVFMHAWKYPEHERRAEALCREIGFSQISVSHKVSPLIKLVGRGDTTVVDAYLSPILSRYVQRVAGELGANTTAEGRKPDRASAGQAAPAEGQPPQAAVRPVSENDSPRLM
;
A
#
# COMPACT_ATOMS: atom_id res chain seq x y z
N MET A 1 -20.16 1.12 31.99
CA MET A 1 -18.73 0.81 32.30
C MET A 1 -18.22 -0.10 31.24
N GLN A 2 -17.14 0.28 30.57
CA GLN A 2 -16.43 -0.54 29.57
C GLN A 2 -15.92 -1.81 30.29
N LYS A 3 -16.30 -2.98 29.79
CA LYS A 3 -15.90 -4.25 30.39
C LYS A 3 -14.73 -4.91 29.66
N SER A 4 -14.19 -4.24 28.63
CA SER A 4 -13.17 -4.77 27.73
C SER A 4 -11.89 -3.95 27.80
N TRP A 5 -10.78 -4.60 27.47
CA TRP A 5 -9.49 -3.98 27.26
C TRP A 5 -9.38 -3.38 25.87
N ASP A 6 -8.73 -2.24 25.72
CA ASP A 6 -8.31 -1.70 24.42
C ASP A 6 -6.80 -1.76 24.32
N PHE A 7 -6.28 -2.00 23.09
CA PHE A 7 -4.86 -2.15 22.86
C PHE A 7 -4.34 -1.23 21.76
N TRP A 8 -3.18 -0.64 22.01
CA TRP A 8 -2.37 0.06 21.02
C TRP A 8 -1.06 -0.66 20.88
N ILE A 9 -0.71 -1.02 19.64
CA ILE A 9 0.45 -1.85 19.34
C ILE A 9 1.30 -1.17 18.29
N ASP A 10 2.60 -1.06 18.55
CA ASP A 10 3.59 -0.67 17.56
C ASP A 10 4.55 -1.84 17.32
N ARG A 11 4.36 -2.53 16.18
CA ARG A 11 5.21 -3.66 15.80
C ARG A 11 6.34 -3.18 14.90
N GLY A 12 7.49 -2.88 15.53
CA GLY A 12 8.74 -2.59 14.83
C GLY A 12 9.47 -3.86 14.34
N GLY A 13 10.62 -3.68 13.69
CA GLY A 13 11.45 -4.79 13.21
C GLY A 13 12.08 -5.62 14.33
N THR A 14 12.57 -4.97 15.41
CA THR A 14 13.27 -5.64 16.51
C THR A 14 12.38 -5.82 17.74
N PHE A 15 11.62 -4.80 18.12
CA PHE A 15 10.75 -4.81 19.27
C PHE A 15 9.33 -4.44 18.89
N THR A 16 8.40 -5.01 19.68
CA THR A 16 6.97 -4.70 19.63
C THR A 16 6.58 -4.09 20.97
N ASP A 17 6.03 -2.89 20.93
CA ASP A 17 5.48 -2.20 22.09
C ASP A 17 3.95 -2.39 22.10
N VAL A 18 3.40 -2.83 23.24
CA VAL A 18 1.98 -3.04 23.45
C VAL A 18 1.53 -2.24 24.66
N ILE A 19 0.52 -1.41 24.49
CA ILE A 19 -0.11 -0.67 25.59
C ILE A 19 -1.55 -1.16 25.70
N GLY A 20 -1.89 -1.77 26.84
CA GLY A 20 -3.26 -2.17 27.18
C GLY A 20 -3.90 -1.13 28.10
N ARG A 21 -5.13 -0.71 27.77
CA ARG A 21 -5.99 0.06 28.67
C ARG A 21 -6.99 -0.90 29.31
N ALA A 22 -6.86 -1.09 30.61
CA ALA A 22 -7.77 -1.93 31.38
C ALA A 22 -9.18 -1.29 31.51
N PRO A 23 -10.21 -2.07 31.90
CA PRO A 23 -11.57 -1.57 32.10
C PRO A 23 -11.71 -0.45 33.12
N ASP A 24 -10.78 -0.34 34.07
CA ASP A 24 -10.70 0.72 35.08
C ASP A 24 -10.02 2.00 34.56
N GLY A 25 -9.53 1.98 33.32
CA GLY A 25 -8.83 3.08 32.65
C GLY A 25 -7.31 3.10 32.87
N SER A 26 -6.74 2.21 33.68
CA SER A 26 -5.29 2.10 33.89
C SER A 26 -4.58 1.64 32.64
N LEU A 27 -3.35 2.14 32.41
CA LEU A 27 -2.51 1.83 31.24
C LEU A 27 -1.39 0.86 31.66
N HIS A 28 -1.24 -0.19 30.89
CA HIS A 28 -0.25 -1.25 31.14
C HIS A 28 0.64 -1.43 29.91
N PRO A 29 1.91 -0.98 29.95
CA PRO A 29 2.84 -1.19 28.85
C PRO A 29 3.50 -2.57 28.90
N ARG A 30 3.78 -3.13 27.72
CA ARG A 30 4.60 -4.32 27.50
C ARG A 30 5.53 -4.08 26.33
N LYS A 31 6.75 -4.63 26.41
CA LYS A 31 7.72 -4.63 25.33
C LYS A 31 8.23 -6.06 25.12
N LEU A 32 8.16 -6.54 23.88
CA LEU A 32 8.59 -7.87 23.48
C LEU A 32 9.54 -7.79 22.28
N LEU A 33 10.33 -8.85 22.05
CA LEU A 33 11.01 -9.01 20.77
C LEU A 33 9.97 -9.26 19.67
N SER A 34 10.10 -8.61 18.53
CA SER A 34 9.15 -8.79 17.41
C SER A 34 9.18 -10.22 16.84
N GLU A 35 10.34 -10.87 16.93
CA GLU A 35 10.56 -12.25 16.50
C GLU A 35 11.18 -13.06 17.65
N ASN A 36 10.46 -14.06 18.14
CA ASN A 36 10.93 -15.02 19.13
C ASN A 36 10.15 -16.36 18.95
N PRO A 37 10.43 -17.10 17.86
CA PRO A 37 9.64 -18.28 17.49
C PRO A 37 9.68 -19.42 18.51
N GLU A 38 10.67 -19.44 19.42
CA GLU A 38 10.75 -20.42 20.50
C GLU A 38 9.75 -20.13 21.63
N ALA A 39 9.30 -18.88 21.79
CA ALA A 39 8.42 -18.47 22.87
C ALA A 39 6.99 -18.17 22.41
N TYR A 40 6.80 -17.59 21.22
CA TYR A 40 5.49 -17.20 20.67
C TYR A 40 5.51 -17.07 19.14
N SER A 41 4.33 -17.22 18.54
CA SER A 41 4.13 -17.08 17.09
C SER A 41 4.08 -15.62 16.63
N ASP A 42 3.54 -14.72 17.47
CA ASP A 42 3.41 -13.29 17.19
C ASP A 42 3.51 -12.47 18.47
N ALA A 43 4.36 -11.43 18.44
CA ALA A 43 4.63 -10.58 19.60
C ALA A 43 3.42 -9.72 20.01
N ALA A 44 2.61 -9.26 19.04
CA ALA A 44 1.43 -8.46 19.33
C ALA A 44 0.38 -9.28 20.10
N VAL A 45 0.11 -10.48 19.62
CA VAL A 45 -0.81 -11.43 20.29
C VAL A 45 -0.27 -11.82 21.65
N GLN A 46 1.02 -12.12 21.78
CA GLN A 46 1.63 -12.47 23.05
C GLN A 46 1.53 -11.33 24.06
N GLY A 47 1.82 -10.10 23.65
CA GLY A 47 1.68 -8.93 24.52
C GLY A 47 0.27 -8.71 25.05
N ILE A 48 -0.75 -8.94 24.21
CA ILE A 48 -2.15 -8.92 24.64
C ILE A 48 -2.42 -10.01 25.65
N ARG A 49 -1.98 -11.25 25.37
CA ARG A 49 -2.18 -12.40 26.28
C ARG A 49 -1.53 -12.17 27.64
N ASP A 50 -0.30 -11.65 27.67
CA ASP A 50 0.43 -11.31 28.90
C ASP A 50 -0.34 -10.31 29.75
N LEU A 51 -0.89 -9.25 29.13
CA LEU A 51 -1.66 -8.21 29.83
C LEU A 51 -3.00 -8.71 30.33
N LEU A 52 -3.60 -9.68 29.64
CA LEU A 52 -4.82 -10.37 30.08
C LEU A 52 -4.55 -11.46 31.14
N GLY A 53 -3.29 -11.77 31.45
CA GLY A 53 -2.91 -12.82 32.39
C GLY A 53 -3.20 -14.24 31.92
N LEU A 54 -3.29 -14.47 30.59
CA LEU A 54 -3.62 -15.77 30.00
C LEU A 54 -2.38 -16.67 29.90
N LYS A 55 -2.55 -17.95 30.23
CA LYS A 55 -1.51 -18.96 30.06
C LYS A 55 -1.40 -19.42 28.61
N ALA A 56 -0.28 -20.05 28.26
CA ALA A 56 -0.10 -20.66 26.95
C ALA A 56 -1.24 -21.64 26.62
N GLY A 57 -1.84 -21.52 25.43
CA GLY A 57 -2.94 -22.36 24.98
C GLY A 57 -4.35 -21.95 25.46
N GLU A 58 -4.48 -21.03 26.42
CA GLU A 58 -5.81 -20.54 26.82
C GLU A 58 -6.40 -19.66 25.70
N SER A 59 -7.69 -19.82 25.42
CA SER A 59 -8.41 -18.95 24.47
C SER A 59 -8.69 -17.59 25.09
N ILE A 60 -8.65 -16.54 24.29
CA ILE A 60 -9.05 -15.21 24.74
C ILE A 60 -10.58 -15.20 24.93
N PRO A 61 -11.09 -14.88 26.13
CA PRO A 61 -12.53 -14.90 26.37
C PRO A 61 -13.25 -13.86 25.52
N ALA A 62 -14.40 -14.24 24.95
CA ALA A 62 -15.21 -13.34 24.13
C ALA A 62 -15.62 -12.08 24.93
N GLY A 63 -15.51 -10.91 24.28
CA GLY A 63 -15.86 -9.63 24.87
C GLY A 63 -14.83 -9.03 25.85
N HIS A 64 -13.67 -9.70 26.06
CA HIS A 64 -12.59 -9.13 26.85
C HIS A 64 -11.74 -8.12 26.07
N ILE A 65 -11.70 -8.21 24.75
CA ILE A 65 -11.05 -7.24 23.88
C ILE A 65 -12.10 -6.35 23.24
N GLY A 66 -11.90 -5.02 23.37
CA GLY A 66 -12.63 -3.99 22.67
C GLY A 66 -11.94 -3.63 21.35
N ASP A 67 -11.24 -2.51 21.31
CA ASP A 67 -10.50 -2.03 20.14
C ASP A 67 -9.04 -2.48 20.17
N VAL A 68 -8.54 -2.96 19.02
CA VAL A 68 -7.10 -3.16 18.78
C VAL A 68 -6.65 -2.24 17.65
N LYS A 69 -5.73 -1.33 17.95
CA LYS A 69 -5.12 -0.40 16.98
C LYS A 69 -3.66 -0.75 16.83
N MET A 70 -3.22 -1.06 15.60
CA MET A 70 -1.87 -1.53 15.35
C MET A 70 -1.19 -0.71 14.26
N GLY A 71 0.01 -0.19 14.57
CA GLY A 71 1.04 0.20 13.62
C GLY A 71 2.00 -0.96 13.38
N THR A 72 2.49 -1.12 12.15
CA THR A 72 3.44 -2.19 11.85
C THR A 72 4.40 -1.83 10.73
N THR A 73 5.65 -2.28 10.83
CA THR A 73 6.67 -2.18 9.79
C THR A 73 6.78 -3.43 8.92
N VAL A 74 5.84 -4.38 9.02
CA VAL A 74 5.87 -5.65 8.27
C VAL A 74 6.00 -5.41 6.77
N ALA A 75 5.22 -4.49 6.21
CA ALA A 75 5.27 -4.16 4.79
C ALA A 75 6.60 -3.50 4.40
N THR A 76 7.11 -2.56 5.20
CA THR A 76 8.39 -1.90 4.96
C THR A 76 9.55 -2.90 5.00
N ASN A 77 9.56 -3.79 5.98
CA ASN A 77 10.57 -4.83 6.10
C ASN A 77 10.52 -5.79 4.90
N ALA A 78 9.31 -6.23 4.50
CA ALA A 78 9.14 -7.07 3.33
C ALA A 78 9.64 -6.40 2.03
N LEU A 79 9.48 -5.08 1.89
CA LEU A 79 10.02 -4.32 0.77
C LEU A 79 11.56 -4.30 0.79
N LEU A 80 12.16 -3.98 1.94
CA LEU A 80 13.61 -3.91 2.09
C LEU A 80 14.28 -5.26 1.89
N GLU A 81 13.66 -6.34 2.35
CA GLU A 81 14.14 -7.72 2.25
C GLU A 81 13.75 -8.41 0.93
N ARG A 82 13.04 -7.73 0.03
CA ARG A 82 12.54 -8.27 -1.24
C ARG A 82 11.68 -9.53 -1.08
N LYS A 83 10.86 -9.58 -0.05
CA LYS A 83 9.98 -10.72 0.30
C LYS A 83 8.51 -10.50 -0.07
N GLY A 84 8.21 -9.64 -1.04
CA GLY A 84 6.86 -9.41 -1.55
C GLY A 84 6.33 -10.54 -2.43
N ASP A 85 5.07 -10.45 -2.79
CA ASP A 85 4.45 -11.42 -3.70
C ASP A 85 4.86 -11.16 -5.15
N ARG A 86 4.84 -12.20 -5.99
CA ARG A 86 5.12 -12.08 -7.43
C ARG A 86 4.03 -11.25 -8.12
N VAL A 87 4.43 -10.22 -8.88
CA VAL A 87 3.49 -9.26 -9.48
C VAL A 87 3.52 -9.31 -11.00
N LEU A 88 2.34 -9.37 -11.62
CA LEU A 88 2.11 -9.07 -13.03
C LEU A 88 1.79 -7.58 -13.19
N LEU A 89 2.46 -6.90 -14.12
CA LEU A 89 2.13 -5.53 -14.51
C LEU A 89 1.35 -5.54 -15.84
N LEU A 90 0.15 -4.99 -15.85
CA LEU A 90 -0.60 -4.65 -17.06
C LEU A 90 -0.42 -3.17 -17.37
N VAL A 91 0.05 -2.85 -18.54
CA VAL A 91 0.34 -1.47 -18.96
C VAL A 91 -0.19 -1.19 -20.36
N THR A 92 -0.50 0.06 -20.67
CA THR A 92 -0.84 0.50 -22.03
C THR A 92 0.23 0.09 -23.04
N ARG A 93 -0.14 -0.46 -24.19
CA ARG A 93 0.79 -0.81 -25.26
C ARG A 93 1.71 0.36 -25.64
N GLY A 94 3.01 0.09 -25.79
CA GLY A 94 4.07 1.07 -26.03
C GLY A 94 4.69 1.65 -24.75
N PHE A 95 4.26 1.22 -23.55
CA PHE A 95 4.76 1.71 -22.26
C PHE A 95 5.40 0.61 -21.39
N ARG A 96 5.77 -0.52 -22.00
CA ARG A 96 6.37 -1.67 -21.33
C ARG A 96 7.51 -1.28 -20.37
N ASP A 97 8.39 -0.40 -20.83
CA ASP A 97 9.60 -0.02 -20.10
C ASP A 97 9.43 1.30 -19.31
N ALA A 98 8.22 1.88 -19.27
CA ALA A 98 8.01 3.19 -18.65
C ALA A 98 8.43 3.22 -17.18
N LEU A 99 8.06 2.21 -16.38
CA LEU A 99 8.46 2.13 -14.97
C LEU A 99 9.93 1.76 -14.80
N ARG A 100 10.50 0.97 -15.72
CA ARG A 100 11.92 0.61 -15.70
C ARG A 100 12.83 1.80 -16.03
N ILE A 101 12.43 2.62 -17.00
CA ILE A 101 13.14 3.85 -17.38
C ILE A 101 12.95 4.91 -16.29
N ALA A 102 11.77 4.95 -15.68
CA ALA A 102 11.36 5.87 -14.62
C ALA A 102 11.68 7.33 -14.98
N TYR A 103 12.34 8.06 -14.08
CA TYR A 103 12.76 9.46 -14.27
C TYR A 103 14.21 9.58 -14.74
N GLN A 104 14.87 8.48 -15.09
CA GLN A 104 16.27 8.43 -15.51
C GLN A 104 17.23 9.03 -14.45
N ALA A 105 16.89 8.90 -13.17
CA ALA A 105 17.76 9.34 -12.09
C ALA A 105 19.08 8.52 -12.11
N ARG A 106 20.20 9.23 -12.14
CA ARG A 106 21.53 8.65 -12.10
C ARG A 106 22.24 9.11 -10.85
N PRO A 107 22.48 8.22 -9.87
CA PRO A 107 23.25 8.56 -8.66
C PRO A 107 24.66 9.05 -8.98
N ASP A 108 25.27 8.47 -10.02
CA ASP A 108 26.55 8.91 -10.59
C ASP A 108 26.35 9.23 -12.09
N ILE A 109 26.41 10.51 -12.42
CA ILE A 109 26.20 11.01 -13.80
C ILE A 109 27.33 10.61 -14.75
N PHE A 110 28.51 10.30 -14.22
CA PHE A 110 29.69 9.89 -15.00
C PHE A 110 29.94 8.37 -15.00
N ALA A 111 29.03 7.61 -14.43
CA ALA A 111 29.14 6.15 -14.42
C ALA A 111 29.25 5.59 -15.84
N LYS A 112 30.28 4.79 -16.09
CA LYS A 112 30.49 4.10 -17.39
C LYS A 112 29.45 2.99 -17.60
N GLN A 113 28.91 2.43 -16.54
CA GLN A 113 27.85 1.41 -16.54
C GLN A 113 26.67 1.90 -15.70
N ILE A 114 25.49 1.95 -16.32
CA ILE A 114 24.26 2.32 -15.64
C ILE A 114 23.62 1.04 -15.11
N ILE A 115 23.50 0.94 -13.79
CA ILE A 115 22.78 -0.15 -13.11
C ILE A 115 21.37 0.36 -12.82
N LEU A 116 20.36 -0.22 -13.47
CA LEU A 116 18.97 0.09 -13.19
C LEU A 116 18.52 -0.59 -11.90
N PRO A 117 17.67 0.08 -11.09
CA PRO A 117 17.05 -0.57 -9.93
C PRO A 117 16.26 -1.82 -10.34
N GLU A 118 16.32 -2.84 -9.49
CA GLU A 118 15.51 -4.03 -9.65
C GLU A 118 14.03 -3.70 -9.53
N GLN A 119 13.22 -4.23 -10.46
CA GLN A 119 11.79 -4.02 -10.47
C GLN A 119 11.09 -4.95 -9.48
N LEU A 120 9.93 -4.52 -8.95
CA LEU A 120 9.11 -5.33 -8.05
C LEU A 120 8.12 -6.23 -8.79
N TYR A 121 7.90 -5.98 -10.08
CA TYR A 121 7.10 -6.86 -10.93
C TYR A 121 7.98 -7.84 -11.70
N GLU A 122 7.46 -9.05 -11.89
CA GLU A 122 8.18 -10.12 -12.57
C GLU A 122 7.86 -10.17 -14.06
N ARG A 123 6.60 -9.91 -14.42
CA ARG A 123 6.12 -9.98 -15.80
C ARG A 123 5.36 -8.72 -16.19
N VAL A 124 5.50 -8.30 -17.44
CA VAL A 124 4.77 -7.17 -18.02
C VAL A 124 3.97 -7.65 -19.23
N ILE A 125 2.69 -7.30 -19.28
CA ILE A 125 1.83 -7.49 -20.45
C ILE A 125 1.34 -6.14 -20.93
N GLU A 126 1.53 -5.88 -22.22
CA GLU A 126 1.08 -4.66 -22.88
C GLU A 126 -0.34 -4.88 -23.41
N VAL A 127 -1.27 -4.10 -22.88
CA VAL A 127 -2.68 -4.18 -23.26
C VAL A 127 -2.94 -3.25 -24.44
N PRO A 128 -3.54 -3.72 -25.54
CA PRO A 128 -3.99 -2.87 -26.63
C PRO A 128 -5.11 -1.96 -26.14
N GLU A 129 -4.76 -0.75 -25.79
CA GLU A 129 -5.67 0.32 -25.39
C GLU A 129 -4.95 1.65 -25.43
N ARG A 130 -5.66 2.75 -25.70
CA ARG A 130 -5.12 4.08 -25.55
C ARG A 130 -6.24 5.09 -25.42
N VAL A 131 -6.28 5.80 -24.29
CA VAL A 131 -7.10 7.00 -24.08
C VAL A 131 -6.17 8.21 -24.12
N ARG A 132 -6.54 9.25 -24.86
CA ARG A 132 -5.80 10.51 -24.90
C ARG A 132 -6.16 11.42 -23.72
N VAL A 133 -5.40 12.48 -23.52
CA VAL A 133 -5.60 13.44 -22.42
C VAL A 133 -6.95 14.16 -22.46
N ASP A 134 -7.53 14.32 -23.64
CA ASP A 134 -8.86 14.90 -23.87
C ASP A 134 -10.01 13.87 -23.72
N GLY A 135 -9.68 12.58 -23.51
CA GLY A 135 -10.64 11.49 -23.39
C GLY A 135 -10.96 10.77 -24.70
N THR A 136 -10.41 11.21 -25.83
CA THR A 136 -10.61 10.52 -27.12
C THR A 136 -9.93 9.14 -27.08
N LEU A 137 -10.58 8.15 -27.69
CA LEU A 137 -10.05 6.81 -27.83
C LEU A 137 -9.16 6.73 -29.09
N GLU A 138 -7.85 6.64 -28.86
CA GLU A 138 -6.90 6.36 -29.95
C GLU A 138 -6.86 4.88 -30.30
N THR A 139 -6.93 4.04 -29.28
CA THR A 139 -7.01 2.58 -29.44
C THR A 139 -8.09 2.03 -28.51
N VAL A 140 -9.02 1.30 -29.07
CA VAL A 140 -10.08 0.62 -28.29
C VAL A 140 -9.46 -0.50 -27.47
N LEU A 141 -9.93 -0.65 -26.23
CA LEU A 141 -9.49 -1.71 -25.33
C LEU A 141 -9.79 -3.10 -25.91
N ASP A 142 -8.77 -3.89 -26.12
CA ASP A 142 -8.85 -5.30 -26.52
C ASP A 142 -8.22 -6.21 -25.45
N LEU A 143 -9.04 -6.64 -24.52
CA LEU A 143 -8.64 -7.59 -23.48
C LEU A 143 -8.60 -9.05 -24.02
N GLY A 144 -9.33 -9.32 -25.12
CA GLY A 144 -9.31 -10.63 -25.75
C GLY A 144 -7.93 -11.02 -26.25
N ALA A 145 -7.20 -10.05 -26.82
CA ALA A 145 -5.84 -10.24 -27.33
C ALA A 145 -4.82 -10.67 -26.24
N VAL A 146 -5.04 -10.30 -24.98
CA VAL A 146 -4.09 -10.56 -23.88
C VAL A 146 -4.62 -11.52 -22.82
N ARG A 147 -5.87 -11.96 -22.92
CA ARG A 147 -6.51 -12.84 -21.94
C ARG A 147 -5.69 -14.13 -21.70
N GLY A 148 -5.20 -14.75 -22.78
CA GLY A 148 -4.38 -15.96 -22.69
C GLY A 148 -3.09 -15.76 -21.94
N GLU A 149 -2.39 -14.63 -22.18
CA GLU A 149 -1.14 -14.29 -21.48
C GLU A 149 -1.37 -13.99 -19.99
N ILE A 150 -2.47 -13.30 -19.65
CA ILE A 150 -2.85 -13.02 -18.27
C ILE A 150 -3.18 -14.33 -17.53
N ALA A 151 -3.94 -15.23 -18.17
CA ALA A 151 -4.26 -16.53 -17.60
C ALA A 151 -3.01 -17.41 -17.42
N ALA A 152 -2.07 -17.37 -18.36
CA ALA A 152 -0.79 -18.08 -18.25
C ALA A 152 0.04 -17.55 -17.08
N ALA A 153 0.10 -16.22 -16.85
CA ALA A 153 0.78 -15.64 -15.72
C ALA A 153 0.17 -16.13 -14.38
N LYS A 154 -1.16 -16.21 -14.31
CA LYS A 154 -1.84 -16.77 -13.14
C LYS A 154 -1.53 -18.25 -12.94
N ALA A 155 -1.52 -19.04 -14.01
CA ALA A 155 -1.17 -20.47 -13.95
C ALA A 155 0.28 -20.72 -13.51
N ASP A 156 1.21 -19.79 -13.82
CA ASP A 156 2.60 -19.80 -13.35
C ASP A 156 2.73 -19.39 -11.86
N GLY A 157 1.61 -19.19 -11.14
CA GLY A 157 1.59 -18.87 -9.70
C GLY A 157 1.79 -17.39 -9.39
N ILE A 158 1.59 -16.46 -10.34
CA ILE A 158 1.54 -15.03 -10.03
C ILE A 158 0.13 -14.72 -9.51
N GLU A 159 0.06 -14.31 -8.23
CA GLU A 159 -1.21 -14.08 -7.53
C GLU A 159 -1.60 -12.60 -7.46
N ALA A 160 -0.66 -11.68 -7.68
CA ALA A 160 -0.88 -10.25 -7.61
C ALA A 160 -0.75 -9.59 -9.00
N VAL A 161 -1.63 -8.62 -9.29
CA VAL A 161 -1.58 -7.85 -10.54
C VAL A 161 -1.68 -6.35 -10.25
N ALA A 162 -0.81 -5.58 -10.90
CA ALA A 162 -0.86 -4.11 -10.95
C ALA A 162 -1.37 -3.67 -12.33
N ILE A 163 -2.40 -2.84 -12.38
CA ILE A 163 -2.99 -2.33 -13.62
C ILE A 163 -2.74 -0.84 -13.71
N VAL A 164 -1.99 -0.41 -14.74
CA VAL A 164 -1.50 0.98 -14.87
C VAL A 164 -1.66 1.44 -16.31
N PHE A 165 -2.80 2.05 -16.64
CA PHE A 165 -3.07 2.53 -17.99
C PHE A 165 -2.87 4.05 -18.11
N MET A 166 -2.54 4.47 -19.32
CA MET A 166 -2.33 5.88 -19.58
C MET A 166 -3.64 6.68 -19.39
N HIS A 167 -3.56 7.82 -18.70
CA HIS A 167 -4.68 8.71 -18.37
C HIS A 167 -5.81 8.10 -17.53
N ALA A 168 -5.61 6.91 -16.95
CA ALA A 168 -6.62 6.24 -16.10
C ALA A 168 -6.96 7.03 -14.83
N TRP A 169 -6.09 7.95 -14.38
CA TRP A 169 -6.39 8.89 -13.30
C TRP A 169 -7.66 9.72 -13.55
N LYS A 170 -7.98 9.98 -14.82
CA LYS A 170 -9.16 10.75 -15.26
C LYS A 170 -10.20 9.88 -15.98
N TYR A 171 -9.75 8.88 -16.73
CA TYR A 171 -10.59 8.00 -17.54
C TYR A 171 -10.39 6.53 -17.14
N PRO A 172 -10.98 6.07 -16.02
CA PRO A 172 -10.65 4.80 -15.39
C PRO A 172 -11.34 3.57 -16.03
N GLU A 173 -12.18 3.75 -17.05
CA GLU A 173 -13.03 2.68 -17.56
C GLU A 173 -12.25 1.47 -18.10
N HIS A 174 -11.15 1.71 -18.81
CA HIS A 174 -10.30 0.62 -19.31
C HIS A 174 -9.67 -0.19 -18.16
N GLU A 175 -9.20 0.47 -17.10
CA GLU A 175 -8.68 -0.22 -15.92
C GLU A 175 -9.77 -1.00 -15.17
N ARG A 176 -11.00 -0.47 -15.07
CA ARG A 176 -12.14 -1.19 -14.44
C ARG A 176 -12.46 -2.49 -15.18
N ARG A 177 -12.45 -2.46 -16.50
CA ARG A 177 -12.68 -3.65 -17.33
C ARG A 177 -11.54 -4.67 -17.22
N ALA A 178 -10.29 -4.21 -17.17
CA ALA A 178 -9.14 -5.06 -16.92
C ALA A 178 -9.17 -5.66 -15.50
N GLU A 179 -9.56 -4.89 -14.48
CA GLU A 179 -9.79 -5.38 -13.12
C GLU A 179 -10.84 -6.50 -13.09
N ALA A 180 -11.96 -6.32 -13.79
CA ALA A 180 -13.02 -7.34 -13.87
C ALA A 180 -12.51 -8.63 -14.50
N LEU A 181 -11.72 -8.54 -15.59
CA LEU A 181 -11.10 -9.70 -16.21
C LEU A 181 -10.11 -10.41 -15.26
N CYS A 182 -9.25 -9.67 -14.57
CA CYS A 182 -8.30 -10.27 -13.63
C CYS A 182 -9.02 -10.95 -12.46
N ARG A 183 -10.15 -10.38 -11.99
CA ARG A 183 -10.98 -11.01 -10.97
C ARG A 183 -11.63 -12.29 -11.48
N GLU A 184 -12.13 -12.32 -12.72
CA GLU A 184 -12.68 -13.51 -13.38
C GLU A 184 -11.62 -14.62 -13.52
N ILE A 185 -10.38 -14.28 -13.87
CA ILE A 185 -9.25 -15.23 -13.97
C ILE A 185 -8.84 -15.75 -12.58
N GLY A 186 -9.16 -15.04 -11.49
CA GLY A 186 -8.95 -15.50 -10.12
C GLY A 186 -7.67 -14.96 -9.45
N PHE A 187 -7.17 -13.78 -9.84
CA PHE A 187 -6.11 -13.13 -9.08
C PHE A 187 -6.61 -12.75 -7.69
N SER A 188 -5.81 -13.07 -6.66
CA SER A 188 -6.13 -12.80 -5.26
C SER A 188 -5.88 -11.34 -4.86
N GLN A 189 -4.91 -10.69 -5.47
CA GLN A 189 -4.61 -9.26 -5.29
C GLN A 189 -4.67 -8.52 -6.62
N ILE A 190 -5.51 -7.49 -6.70
CA ILE A 190 -5.65 -6.64 -7.88
C ILE A 190 -5.53 -5.18 -7.46
N SER A 191 -4.40 -4.57 -7.81
CA SER A 191 -4.12 -3.16 -7.54
C SER A 191 -4.32 -2.34 -8.81
N VAL A 192 -5.22 -1.38 -8.76
CA VAL A 192 -5.64 -0.60 -9.93
C VAL A 192 -5.26 0.86 -9.73
N SER A 193 -4.51 1.42 -10.66
CA SER A 193 -3.81 2.70 -10.46
C SER A 193 -4.73 3.88 -10.13
N HIS A 194 -5.92 3.94 -10.73
CA HIS A 194 -6.89 5.00 -10.44
C HIS A 194 -7.51 4.94 -9.04
N LYS A 195 -7.41 3.79 -8.35
CA LYS A 195 -7.89 3.61 -6.96
C LYS A 195 -6.77 3.79 -5.96
N VAL A 196 -5.59 3.20 -6.25
CA VAL A 196 -4.44 3.21 -5.33
C VAL A 196 -3.85 4.60 -5.20
N SER A 197 -3.56 5.27 -6.33
CA SER A 197 -2.93 6.59 -6.33
C SER A 197 -3.26 7.35 -7.61
N PRO A 198 -4.37 8.11 -7.69
CA PRO A 198 -4.84 8.74 -8.92
C PRO A 198 -3.97 9.96 -9.34
N LEU A 199 -2.65 9.78 -9.42
CA LEU A 199 -1.71 10.82 -9.88
C LEU A 199 -1.72 10.94 -11.39
N ILE A 200 -1.51 12.15 -11.88
CA ILE A 200 -1.46 12.46 -13.33
C ILE A 200 -0.30 11.71 -13.99
N LYS A 201 0.90 11.72 -13.37
CA LYS A 201 2.12 11.15 -13.94
C LYS A 201 2.09 9.62 -13.85
N LEU A 202 2.26 8.97 -15.03
CA LEU A 202 2.21 7.52 -15.17
C LEU A 202 3.21 6.80 -14.26
N VAL A 203 4.48 7.25 -14.23
CA VAL A 203 5.54 6.58 -13.47
C VAL A 203 5.22 6.55 -11.98
N GLY A 204 4.99 7.71 -11.34
CA GLY A 204 4.69 7.75 -9.91
C GLY A 204 3.40 7.02 -9.52
N ARG A 205 2.37 7.06 -10.39
CA ARG A 205 1.14 6.28 -10.20
C ARG A 205 1.43 4.78 -10.33
N GLY A 206 2.22 4.39 -11.32
CA GLY A 206 2.59 3.01 -11.57
C GLY A 206 3.44 2.42 -10.44
N ASP A 207 4.47 3.14 -10.01
CA ASP A 207 5.35 2.70 -8.92
C ASP A 207 4.54 2.43 -7.64
N THR A 208 3.65 3.36 -7.26
CA THR A 208 2.79 3.17 -6.09
C THR A 208 1.86 1.97 -6.25
N THR A 209 1.31 1.75 -7.46
CA THR A 209 0.40 0.63 -7.73
C THR A 209 1.13 -0.71 -7.69
N VAL A 210 2.35 -0.77 -8.21
CA VAL A 210 3.19 -1.98 -8.14
C VAL A 210 3.58 -2.30 -6.70
N VAL A 211 3.99 -1.28 -5.92
CA VAL A 211 4.29 -1.45 -4.48
C VAL A 211 3.07 -1.97 -3.72
N ASP A 212 1.88 -1.43 -4.00
CA ASP A 212 0.63 -1.91 -3.40
C ASP A 212 0.36 -3.38 -3.75
N ALA A 213 0.46 -3.76 -5.02
CA ALA A 213 0.30 -5.16 -5.45
C ALA A 213 1.31 -6.10 -4.80
N TYR A 214 2.54 -5.64 -4.60
CA TYR A 214 3.64 -6.41 -4.02
C TYR A 214 3.51 -6.65 -2.51
N LEU A 215 2.98 -5.66 -1.76
CA LEU A 215 2.99 -5.66 -0.29
C LEU A 215 1.62 -5.98 0.34
N SER A 216 0.52 -5.62 -0.31
CA SER A 216 -0.83 -5.81 0.26
C SER A 216 -1.15 -7.25 0.62
N PRO A 217 -0.74 -8.29 -0.15
CA PRO A 217 -0.97 -9.68 0.22
C PRO A 217 -0.30 -10.07 1.55
N ILE A 218 0.93 -9.61 1.79
CA ILE A 218 1.68 -9.89 3.03
C ILE A 218 0.97 -9.26 4.22
N LEU A 219 0.59 -8.00 4.08
CA LEU A 219 -0.10 -7.27 5.14
C LEU A 219 -1.46 -7.91 5.44
N SER A 220 -2.20 -8.30 4.41
CA SER A 220 -3.50 -8.97 4.56
C SER A 220 -3.36 -10.31 5.28
N ARG A 221 -2.38 -11.15 4.91
CA ARG A 221 -2.10 -12.42 5.60
C ARG A 221 -1.72 -12.19 7.07
N TYR A 222 -0.92 -11.17 7.34
CA TYR A 222 -0.54 -10.81 8.70
C TYR A 222 -1.75 -10.41 9.54
N VAL A 223 -2.57 -9.48 9.04
CA VAL A 223 -3.78 -9.00 9.74
C VAL A 223 -4.77 -10.14 9.99
N GLN A 224 -5.00 -11.00 8.98
CA GLN A 224 -5.89 -12.17 9.12
C GLN A 224 -5.41 -13.15 10.18
N ARG A 225 -4.10 -13.43 10.25
CA ARG A 225 -3.51 -14.29 11.27
C ARG A 225 -3.72 -13.72 12.67
N VAL A 226 -3.34 -12.47 12.88
CA VAL A 226 -3.52 -11.78 14.17
C VAL A 226 -4.99 -11.75 14.58
N ALA A 227 -5.89 -11.39 13.68
CA ALA A 227 -7.31 -11.36 13.95
C ALA A 227 -7.87 -12.75 14.30
N GLY A 228 -7.41 -13.79 13.60
CA GLY A 228 -7.79 -15.18 13.91
C GLY A 228 -7.32 -15.63 15.31
N GLU A 229 -6.09 -15.29 15.70
CA GLU A 229 -5.54 -15.60 17.03
C GLU A 229 -6.23 -14.82 18.16
N LEU A 230 -6.76 -13.63 17.87
CA LEU A 230 -7.54 -12.80 18.81
C LEU A 230 -9.02 -13.21 18.88
N GLY A 231 -9.48 -14.20 18.10
CA GLY A 231 -10.88 -14.60 18.03
C GLY A 231 -11.80 -13.55 17.40
N ALA A 232 -11.23 -12.57 16.69
CA ALA A 232 -12.00 -11.56 15.96
C ALA A 232 -12.56 -12.19 14.69
N ASN A 233 -13.88 -12.20 14.54
CA ASN A 233 -14.51 -12.48 13.26
C ASN A 233 -14.17 -11.32 12.31
N THR A 234 -13.18 -11.51 11.46
CA THR A 234 -12.89 -10.57 10.36
C THR A 234 -13.98 -10.70 9.30
N THR A 235 -15.09 -10.01 9.48
CA THR A 235 -15.90 -9.62 8.34
C THR A 235 -15.04 -8.63 7.55
N ALA A 236 -14.57 -9.06 6.40
CA ALA A 236 -13.81 -8.23 5.45
C ALA A 236 -14.74 -7.22 4.76
N GLU A 237 -15.42 -6.41 5.53
CA GLU A 237 -16.03 -5.17 5.05
C GLU A 237 -15.05 -4.05 5.33
N GLY A 238 -14.33 -3.65 4.25
CA GLY A 238 -13.52 -2.46 4.27
C GLY A 238 -14.36 -1.27 4.73
N ARG A 239 -14.18 -0.86 5.98
CA ARG A 239 -14.73 0.37 6.51
C ARG A 239 -14.18 1.49 5.65
N LYS A 240 -15.01 2.03 4.75
CA LYS A 240 -14.72 3.29 4.06
C LYS A 240 -14.36 4.31 5.14
N PRO A 241 -13.26 5.08 4.98
CA PRO A 241 -13.00 6.17 5.91
C PRO A 241 -14.18 7.12 5.84
N ASP A 242 -14.81 7.39 6.99
CA ASP A 242 -15.84 8.39 7.14
C ASP A 242 -15.27 9.73 6.67
N ARG A 243 -15.73 10.20 5.51
CA ARG A 243 -15.62 11.60 5.09
C ARG A 243 -16.61 12.42 5.91
N ALA A 244 -16.31 12.63 7.17
CA ALA A 244 -17.01 13.62 7.97
C ALA A 244 -16.09 14.82 8.17
N SER A 245 -16.59 15.99 7.77
CA SER A 245 -16.06 17.34 8.01
C SER A 245 -14.81 17.78 7.23
N ALA A 246 -14.94 17.94 5.90
CA ALA A 246 -14.31 19.07 5.24
C ALA A 246 -15.41 20.12 5.00
N GLY A 247 -15.36 21.19 5.79
CA GLY A 247 -16.30 22.28 5.71
C GLY A 247 -16.36 22.88 4.31
N GLN A 248 -17.56 23.15 3.87
CA GLN A 248 -17.85 23.99 2.72
C GLN A 248 -17.28 25.40 2.98
N ALA A 249 -16.18 25.73 2.31
CA ALA A 249 -15.78 27.11 2.12
C ALA A 249 -16.41 27.60 0.80
N ALA A 250 -17.26 28.61 0.93
CA ALA A 250 -17.86 29.31 -0.21
C ALA A 250 -16.81 29.97 -1.09
N PRO A 251 -17.06 30.18 -2.40
CA PRO A 251 -16.11 30.86 -3.28
C PRO A 251 -16.14 32.36 -2.97
N ALA A 252 -14.99 32.90 -2.59
CA ALA A 252 -14.74 34.34 -2.56
C ALA A 252 -14.21 34.77 -3.93
N GLU A 253 -14.98 35.56 -4.64
CA GLU A 253 -14.51 36.42 -5.73
C GLU A 253 -13.51 37.44 -5.18
N GLY A 254 -12.34 37.56 -5.80
CA GLY A 254 -11.35 38.58 -5.44
C GLY A 254 -10.10 38.47 -6.28
N GLN A 255 -9.84 39.55 -7.03
CA GLN A 255 -8.74 39.81 -7.94
C GLN A 255 -7.34 39.40 -7.45
N PRO A 256 -6.40 39.09 -8.38
CA PRO A 256 -5.03 38.71 -7.98
C PRO A 256 -4.24 39.97 -7.58
N PRO A 257 -3.44 39.91 -6.49
CA PRO A 257 -2.52 41.03 -6.18
C PRO A 257 -1.29 40.98 -7.07
N GLN A 258 -0.94 42.12 -7.57
CA GLN A 258 0.29 42.41 -8.32
C GLN A 258 1.53 42.12 -7.42
N ALA A 259 2.48 41.37 -7.95
CA ALA A 259 3.76 41.10 -7.32
C ALA A 259 4.63 42.38 -7.33
N ALA A 260 4.89 42.93 -6.14
CA ALA A 260 5.94 43.93 -5.92
C ALA A 260 7.29 43.23 -5.82
N VAL A 261 8.14 43.46 -6.82
CA VAL A 261 9.55 43.05 -6.81
C VAL A 261 10.30 43.96 -5.84
N ARG A 262 10.89 43.41 -4.78
CA ARG A 262 11.89 44.10 -3.95
C ARG A 262 13.30 43.69 -4.38
N PRO A 263 14.24 44.65 -4.49
CA PRO A 263 15.62 44.35 -4.88
C PRO A 263 16.37 43.63 -3.75
N VAL A 264 17.16 42.62 -4.14
CA VAL A 264 18.06 41.88 -3.28
C VAL A 264 19.27 42.76 -2.98
N SER A 265 19.56 43.06 -1.70
CA SER A 265 20.81 43.65 -1.27
C SER A 265 21.89 42.55 -1.11
N GLU A 266 23.01 42.75 -1.80
CA GLU A 266 24.25 41.99 -1.55
C GLU A 266 24.72 42.22 -0.11
N ASN A 267 24.79 41.15 0.68
CA ASN A 267 25.66 40.85 1.80
C ASN A 267 24.93 39.96 2.81
N ASP A 268 25.17 38.66 2.69
CA ASP A 268 25.28 37.77 3.86
C ASP A 268 25.72 36.37 3.38
N SER A 269 27.03 36.15 3.46
CA SER A 269 27.63 34.82 3.34
C SER A 269 27.73 34.21 4.73
N PRO A 270 27.15 32.98 5.00
CA PRO A 270 27.45 32.28 6.23
C PRO A 270 28.80 31.58 6.14
N ARG A 271 29.67 31.89 7.10
CA ARG A 271 30.93 31.19 7.37
C ARG A 271 30.63 29.80 7.93
N LEU A 272 31.25 28.78 7.29
CA LEU A 272 31.44 27.45 7.84
C LEU A 272 32.37 27.53 9.08
N MET A 273 31.93 26.94 10.18
CA MET A 273 32.77 26.30 11.19
C MET A 273 32.21 24.90 11.42
#